data_aa936da2e4e638a61d173c5b3c1239c4
#
_entry.id   aa936da2e4e638a61d173c5b3c1239c4
#
_cell.length_a   1.000
_cell.length_b   1.000
_cell.length_c   1.000
_cell.angle_alpha   90.00
_cell.angle_beta   90.00
_cell.angle_gamma   90.00
#
_symmetry.space_group_name_H-M   'P 1'
#
loop_
_entity.id
_entity.type
_entity.pdbx_description
1 polymer ?
#
loop_
_entity_poly.entity_id
_entity_poly.type
_entity_poly.pdbx_seq_one_letter_code
_entity_poly.pdbx_strand_id
1 'polypeptide(L)'
;MRRQFLFVCIPIVLAVTVKAQDAAQLKIGGGTIDIEFTSSPAQPLRKMIVDWIATAARSVSTYYAGYPVAHVHVAVNVRDGRGINSGRAFGWEHPHIQIAVGRSTSAAQFSDDWTITHEMVHLAFPSVPENNHWIEEGLATYVEPIARARAGNLTQEKIWGDMVEGMRQGLPKSGDRGLDFTHTWGRTYWGGALFCLLADVEIRKRTGNRMGLENGLRGILKSGGSIAVEWPLIRTLQTADRATGVPVLEQLYEKMRATPVSPDLDQLWKDLGIKFDGKRATFDDSAPLAAVRKAIGGG
;
A
#
# COMPACT_ATOMS: atom_id res chain seq x y z
N MET A 1 -2.47 -49.97 -58.19
CA MET A 1 -1.41 -49.46 -57.29
C MET A 1 -1.65 -47.97 -57.05
N ARG A 2 -2.23 -47.61 -55.88
CA ARG A 2 -2.43 -46.20 -55.43
C ARG A 2 -1.32 -45.88 -54.44
N ARG A 3 -0.49 -44.92 -54.79
CA ARG A 3 0.53 -44.39 -53.89
C ARG A 3 -0.14 -43.34 -52.99
N GLN A 4 -0.18 -43.60 -51.67
CA GLN A 4 -0.52 -42.59 -50.66
C GLN A 4 0.72 -41.78 -50.33
N PHE A 5 0.64 -40.45 -50.51
CA PHE A 5 1.62 -39.48 -50.00
C PHE A 5 1.26 -39.10 -48.57
N LEU A 6 2.14 -39.44 -47.62
CA LEU A 6 2.04 -38.99 -46.24
C LEU A 6 2.67 -37.59 -46.14
N PHE A 7 1.84 -36.54 -45.86
CA PHE A 7 2.33 -35.24 -45.48
C PHE A 7 2.67 -35.23 -43.98
N VAL A 8 3.95 -35.16 -43.65
CA VAL A 8 4.42 -34.94 -42.28
C VAL A 8 4.44 -33.43 -42.03
N CYS A 9 3.44 -32.93 -41.27
CA CYS A 9 3.49 -31.55 -40.73
C CYS A 9 4.43 -31.54 -39.53
N ILE A 10 5.57 -30.87 -39.68
CA ILE A 10 6.49 -30.58 -38.59
C ILE A 10 5.98 -29.27 -37.92
N PRO A 11 5.60 -29.28 -36.64
CA PRO A 11 5.23 -28.04 -35.94
C PRO A 11 6.49 -27.19 -35.73
N ILE A 12 6.50 -25.99 -36.30
CA ILE A 12 7.53 -24.98 -35.98
C ILE A 12 7.19 -24.43 -34.59
N VAL A 13 7.90 -24.90 -33.57
CA VAL A 13 7.88 -24.30 -32.24
C VAL A 13 8.73 -23.02 -32.31
N LEU A 14 8.08 -21.87 -32.38
CA LEU A 14 8.77 -20.59 -32.17
C LEU A 14 9.15 -20.50 -30.67
N ALA A 15 10.40 -20.83 -30.36
CA ALA A 15 10.99 -20.53 -29.07
C ALA A 15 11.18 -18.99 -28.97
N VAL A 16 10.31 -18.33 -28.22
CA VAL A 16 10.53 -16.92 -27.83
C VAL A 16 11.65 -16.92 -26.80
N THR A 17 12.88 -16.67 -27.25
CA THR A 17 14.02 -16.43 -26.37
C THR A 17 13.87 -15.03 -25.76
N VAL A 18 13.36 -14.94 -24.53
CA VAL A 18 13.42 -13.73 -23.71
C VAL A 18 14.90 -13.44 -23.45
N LYS A 19 15.39 -12.31 -23.97
CA LYS A 19 16.78 -11.91 -23.75
C LYS A 19 16.98 -11.60 -22.27
N ALA A 20 18.02 -12.16 -21.65
CA ALA A 20 18.42 -11.94 -20.25
C ALA A 20 18.67 -10.46 -19.86
N GLN A 21 18.58 -9.54 -20.80
CA GLN A 21 18.70 -8.09 -20.60
C GLN A 21 17.43 -7.41 -20.10
N ASP A 22 16.27 -8.08 -20.11
CA ASP A 22 14.97 -7.49 -19.79
C ASP A 22 14.47 -7.89 -18.38
N ALA A 23 15.31 -8.48 -17.55
CA ALA A 23 14.97 -8.89 -16.19
C ALA A 23 15.98 -8.37 -15.15
N ALA A 24 15.52 -8.15 -13.92
CA ALA A 24 16.35 -7.90 -12.75
C ALA A 24 15.73 -8.61 -11.54
N GLN A 25 16.55 -8.98 -10.55
CA GLN A 25 16.10 -9.58 -9.31
C GLN A 25 16.65 -8.80 -8.12
N LEU A 26 15.78 -8.55 -7.13
CA LEU A 26 16.15 -7.96 -5.85
C LEU A 26 15.83 -8.93 -4.71
N LYS A 27 16.66 -8.93 -3.67
CA LYS A 27 16.40 -9.63 -2.41
C LYS A 27 16.39 -8.60 -1.28
N ILE A 28 15.22 -8.33 -0.72
CA ILE A 28 15.01 -7.27 0.27
C ILE A 28 14.05 -7.78 1.35
N GLY A 29 14.39 -7.55 2.61
CA GLY A 29 13.53 -7.88 3.75
C GLY A 29 13.12 -9.35 3.85
N GLY A 30 13.90 -10.28 3.28
CA GLY A 30 13.59 -11.72 3.23
C GLY A 30 12.74 -12.15 2.02
N GLY A 31 12.27 -11.19 1.19
CA GLY A 31 11.53 -11.48 -0.05
C GLY A 31 12.41 -11.39 -1.30
N THR A 32 11.97 -12.05 -2.35
CA THR A 32 12.53 -11.98 -3.70
C THR A 32 11.57 -11.24 -4.61
N ILE A 33 12.08 -10.25 -5.33
CA ILE A 33 11.33 -9.40 -6.26
C ILE A 33 11.93 -9.60 -7.65
N ASP A 34 11.22 -10.30 -8.52
CA ASP A 34 11.59 -10.45 -9.90
C ASP A 34 10.97 -9.32 -10.73
N ILE A 35 11.81 -8.54 -11.39
CA ILE A 35 11.42 -7.40 -12.21
C ILE A 35 11.58 -7.80 -13.67
N GLU A 36 10.48 -7.73 -14.43
CA GLU A 36 10.46 -7.96 -15.86
C GLU A 36 10.06 -6.69 -16.59
N PHE A 37 10.82 -6.35 -17.64
CA PHE A 37 10.50 -5.24 -18.52
C PHE A 37 9.81 -5.78 -19.79
N THR A 38 8.59 -5.35 -20.07
CA THR A 38 7.86 -5.74 -21.29
C THR A 38 8.44 -5.11 -22.56
N SER A 39 9.37 -4.14 -22.40
CA SER A 39 10.17 -3.52 -23.45
C SER A 39 11.53 -3.16 -22.86
N SER A 40 12.60 -3.26 -23.65
CA SER A 40 13.98 -2.96 -23.19
C SER A 40 14.20 -1.44 -23.04
N PRO A 41 14.10 -0.84 -21.83
CA PRO A 41 14.40 0.57 -21.63
C PRO A 41 15.91 0.82 -21.74
N ALA A 42 16.29 2.06 -22.09
CA ALA A 42 17.67 2.49 -22.03
C ALA A 42 18.25 2.33 -20.62
N GLN A 43 19.54 1.99 -20.51
CA GLN A 43 20.18 1.66 -19.22
C GLN A 43 20.00 2.71 -18.11
N PRO A 44 20.06 4.03 -18.35
CA PRO A 44 19.81 5.02 -17.29
C PRO A 44 18.40 4.93 -16.72
N LEU A 45 17.36 4.77 -17.56
CA LEU A 45 15.98 4.64 -17.13
C LEU A 45 15.77 3.30 -16.40
N ARG A 46 16.33 2.21 -16.92
CA ARG A 46 16.27 0.88 -16.30
C ARG A 46 16.82 0.92 -14.87
N LYS A 47 17.98 1.55 -14.67
CA LYS A 47 18.59 1.70 -13.35
C LYS A 47 17.68 2.50 -12.42
N MET A 48 17.13 3.64 -12.85
CA MET A 48 16.21 4.44 -12.03
C MET A 48 14.98 3.66 -11.61
N ILE A 49 14.39 2.86 -12.50
CA ILE A 49 13.22 2.02 -12.18
C ILE A 49 13.59 0.96 -11.14
N VAL A 50 14.71 0.26 -11.30
CA VAL A 50 15.15 -0.76 -10.34
C VAL A 50 15.44 -0.15 -8.97
N ASP A 51 16.11 0.99 -8.91
CA ASP A 51 16.42 1.71 -7.68
C ASP A 51 15.14 2.20 -6.97
N TRP A 52 14.15 2.68 -7.72
CA TRP A 52 12.85 3.11 -7.22
C TRP A 52 12.07 1.94 -6.62
N ILE A 53 11.98 0.80 -7.31
CA ILE A 53 11.36 -0.43 -6.81
C ILE A 53 12.09 -0.91 -5.54
N ALA A 54 13.41 -0.89 -5.53
CA ALA A 54 14.21 -1.28 -4.37
C ALA A 54 13.96 -0.35 -3.15
N THR A 55 13.78 0.94 -3.38
CA THR A 55 13.48 1.94 -2.34
C THR A 55 12.10 1.70 -1.73
N ALA A 56 11.09 1.46 -2.56
CA ALA A 56 9.74 1.11 -2.11
C ALA A 56 9.73 -0.20 -1.28
N ALA A 57 10.42 -1.23 -1.77
CA ALA A 57 10.52 -2.51 -1.07
C ALA A 57 11.19 -2.38 0.31
N ARG A 58 12.22 -1.53 0.43
CA ARG A 58 12.84 -1.20 1.73
C ARG A 58 11.88 -0.47 2.65
N SER A 59 11.09 0.49 2.13
CA SER A 59 10.09 1.24 2.92
C SER A 59 9.03 0.29 3.50
N VAL A 60 8.47 -0.58 2.68
CA VAL A 60 7.49 -1.58 3.10
C VAL A 60 8.11 -2.57 4.09
N SER A 61 9.33 -3.06 3.82
CA SER A 61 10.04 -3.95 4.74
C SER A 61 10.33 -3.31 6.10
N THR A 62 10.61 -2.01 6.14
CA THR A 62 10.81 -1.26 7.39
C THR A 62 9.52 -1.23 8.21
N TYR A 63 8.38 -0.95 7.59
CA TYR A 63 7.10 -0.88 8.27
C TYR A 63 6.64 -2.26 8.77
N TYR A 64 6.74 -3.29 7.95
CA TYR A 64 6.27 -4.64 8.27
C TYR A 64 7.29 -5.51 9.01
N ALA A 65 8.52 -5.01 9.25
CA ALA A 65 9.65 -5.76 9.81
C ALA A 65 10.07 -6.97 8.95
N GLY A 66 9.95 -6.84 7.63
CA GLY A 66 10.25 -7.82 6.61
C GLY A 66 9.40 -7.59 5.37
N TYR A 67 9.78 -8.16 4.23
CA TYR A 67 8.96 -8.04 3.02
C TYR A 67 7.72 -8.94 3.13
N PRO A 68 6.51 -8.48 2.73
CA PRO A 68 5.26 -9.16 3.05
C PRO A 68 5.09 -10.57 2.48
N VAL A 69 5.71 -10.84 1.33
CA VAL A 69 5.60 -12.12 0.63
C VAL A 69 6.99 -12.67 0.31
N ALA A 70 7.12 -14.00 0.24
CA ALA A 70 8.39 -14.64 -0.08
C ALA A 70 8.86 -14.33 -1.51
N HIS A 71 7.91 -14.14 -2.43
CA HIS A 71 8.19 -13.86 -3.83
C HIS A 71 7.10 -12.99 -4.45
N VAL A 72 7.51 -12.01 -5.28
CA VAL A 72 6.61 -11.19 -6.10
C VAL A 72 7.23 -10.95 -7.47
N HIS A 73 6.42 -10.99 -8.50
CA HIS A 73 6.78 -10.58 -9.85
C HIS A 73 6.31 -9.14 -10.14
N VAL A 74 7.20 -8.28 -10.64
CA VAL A 74 6.89 -6.88 -11.00
C VAL A 74 7.08 -6.72 -12.51
N ALA A 75 5.97 -6.62 -13.23
CA ALA A 75 5.95 -6.36 -14.67
C ALA A 75 5.95 -4.86 -14.93
N VAL A 76 7.04 -4.35 -15.51
CA VAL A 76 7.22 -2.93 -15.83
C VAL A 76 6.97 -2.69 -17.31
N ASN A 77 5.91 -1.94 -17.60
CA ASN A 77 5.56 -1.52 -18.95
C ASN A 77 6.05 -0.09 -19.20
N VAL A 78 7.13 0.07 -19.99
CA VAL A 78 7.65 1.39 -20.36
C VAL A 78 6.93 1.91 -21.59
N ARG A 79 6.26 3.05 -21.44
CA ARG A 79 5.45 3.72 -22.48
C ARG A 79 6.01 5.09 -22.83
N ASP A 80 5.53 5.68 -23.91
CA ASP A 80 5.83 7.07 -24.20
C ASP A 80 5.20 7.99 -23.15
N GLY A 81 5.84 9.13 -22.87
CA GLY A 81 5.40 10.08 -21.85
C GLY A 81 6.30 10.15 -20.62
N ARG A 82 5.77 10.70 -19.53
CA ARG A 82 6.46 10.97 -18.25
C ARG A 82 5.64 10.47 -17.07
N GLY A 83 6.32 10.26 -15.94
CA GLY A 83 5.71 9.88 -14.65
C GLY A 83 5.27 8.41 -14.61
N ILE A 84 4.66 8.03 -13.49
CA ILE A 84 4.06 6.72 -13.29
C ILE A 84 2.59 6.85 -13.67
N ASN A 85 2.13 6.04 -14.60
CA ASN A 85 0.81 6.20 -15.22
C ASN A 85 -0.25 5.28 -14.63
N SER A 86 0.15 4.14 -14.08
CA SER A 86 -0.72 3.21 -13.36
C SER A 86 0.10 2.20 -12.59
N GLY A 87 -0.45 1.71 -11.48
CA GLY A 87 0.00 0.55 -10.73
C GLY A 87 -1.19 -0.35 -10.42
N ARG A 88 -0.96 -1.65 -10.27
CA ARG A 88 -1.93 -2.59 -9.75
C ARG A 88 -1.27 -3.84 -9.20
N ALA A 89 -1.60 -4.22 -7.96
CA ALA A 89 -1.22 -5.48 -7.34
C ALA A 89 -2.30 -6.54 -7.54
N PHE A 90 -1.88 -7.80 -7.65
CA PHE A 90 -2.75 -8.96 -7.82
C PHE A 90 -2.24 -10.11 -6.95
N GLY A 91 -3.17 -10.81 -6.31
CA GLY A 91 -2.87 -11.99 -5.49
C GLY A 91 -3.13 -13.31 -6.17
N TRP A 92 -3.87 -13.31 -7.28
CA TRP A 92 -4.27 -14.53 -7.97
C TRP A 92 -3.06 -15.32 -8.48
N GLU A 93 -3.08 -16.65 -8.27
CA GLU A 93 -2.03 -17.62 -8.60
C GLU A 93 -0.71 -17.35 -7.89
N HIS A 94 -0.10 -16.19 -8.17
CA HIS A 94 1.14 -15.72 -7.54
C HIS A 94 1.09 -14.20 -7.38
N PRO A 95 1.56 -13.65 -6.24
CA PRO A 95 1.63 -12.20 -6.05
C PRO A 95 2.39 -11.53 -7.20
N HIS A 96 1.76 -10.57 -7.87
CA HIS A 96 2.40 -9.80 -8.92
C HIS A 96 1.90 -8.36 -8.96
N ILE A 97 2.75 -7.46 -9.44
CA ILE A 97 2.46 -6.04 -9.62
C ILE A 97 2.68 -5.68 -11.09
N GLN A 98 1.73 -4.99 -11.68
CA GLN A 98 1.88 -4.36 -12.99
C GLN A 98 2.05 -2.87 -12.81
N ILE A 99 3.04 -2.28 -13.47
CA ILE A 99 3.33 -0.84 -13.37
C ILE A 99 3.62 -0.26 -14.75
N ALA A 100 3.07 0.90 -15.06
CA ALA A 100 3.32 1.63 -16.29
C ALA A 100 4.15 2.88 -16.02
N VAL A 101 5.31 2.99 -16.69
CA VAL A 101 6.30 4.06 -16.50
C VAL A 101 6.52 4.81 -17.81
N GLY A 102 6.49 6.14 -17.76
CA GLY A 102 6.83 6.99 -18.91
C GLY A 102 8.32 6.93 -19.25
N ARG A 103 8.65 6.79 -20.53
CA ARG A 103 10.05 6.70 -21.04
C ARG A 103 10.91 7.90 -20.66
N SER A 104 10.29 9.06 -20.47
CA SER A 104 10.96 10.32 -20.12
C SER A 104 10.78 10.72 -18.66
N THR A 105 10.53 9.75 -17.77
CA THR A 105 10.39 9.97 -16.33
C THR A 105 11.73 10.37 -15.72
N SER A 106 11.75 11.47 -14.98
CA SER A 106 12.95 11.98 -14.32
C SER A 106 13.17 11.34 -12.94
N ALA A 107 14.39 11.45 -12.42
CA ALA A 107 14.70 10.99 -11.06
C ALA A 107 13.83 11.66 -9.97
N ALA A 108 13.51 12.96 -10.13
CA ALA A 108 12.62 13.68 -9.22
C ALA A 108 11.20 13.09 -9.23
N GLN A 109 10.65 12.76 -10.41
CA GLN A 109 9.34 12.13 -10.50
C GLN A 109 9.31 10.73 -9.87
N PHE A 110 10.38 9.95 -9.94
CA PHE A 110 10.50 8.69 -9.20
C PHE A 110 10.58 8.90 -7.68
N SER A 111 11.31 9.93 -7.24
CA SER A 111 11.42 10.25 -5.81
C SER A 111 10.09 10.68 -5.20
N ASP A 112 9.29 11.43 -5.94
CA ASP A 112 7.99 11.93 -5.48
C ASP A 112 6.88 10.88 -5.59
N ASP A 113 7.07 9.85 -6.42
CA ASP A 113 6.03 8.87 -6.71
C ASP A 113 5.75 7.94 -5.52
N TRP A 114 4.47 7.72 -5.30
CA TRP A 114 3.92 6.87 -4.24
C TRP A 114 3.45 5.49 -4.75
N THR A 115 3.22 5.35 -6.06
CA THR A 115 2.45 4.26 -6.65
C THR A 115 3.01 2.88 -6.32
N ILE A 116 4.31 2.63 -6.58
CA ILE A 116 4.85 1.28 -6.34
C ILE A 116 4.87 0.90 -4.85
N THR A 117 5.04 1.88 -3.95
CA THR A 117 4.98 1.61 -2.50
C THR A 117 3.55 1.24 -2.08
N HIS A 118 2.55 1.94 -2.61
CA HIS A 118 1.12 1.64 -2.42
C HIS A 118 0.79 0.22 -2.89
N GLU A 119 1.20 -0.14 -4.10
CA GLU A 119 0.98 -1.50 -4.63
C GLU A 119 1.69 -2.58 -3.80
N MET A 120 2.86 -2.29 -3.25
CA MET A 120 3.55 -3.22 -2.36
C MET A 120 2.88 -3.35 -1.00
N VAL A 121 2.16 -2.34 -0.51
CA VAL A 121 1.36 -2.46 0.72
C VAL A 121 0.22 -3.44 0.55
N HIS A 122 -0.45 -3.50 -0.61
CA HIS A 122 -1.47 -4.50 -0.89
C HIS A 122 -0.98 -5.94 -0.71
N LEU A 123 0.30 -6.22 -0.97
CA LEU A 123 0.88 -7.56 -0.76
C LEU A 123 0.74 -8.04 0.69
N ALA A 124 0.65 -7.11 1.64
CA ALA A 124 0.64 -7.38 3.08
C ALA A 124 -0.75 -7.63 3.68
N PHE A 125 -1.80 -7.65 2.86
CA PHE A 125 -3.16 -7.77 3.35
C PHE A 125 -3.94 -8.82 2.54
N PRO A 126 -4.78 -9.67 3.16
CA PRO A 126 -5.60 -10.61 2.42
C PRO A 126 -6.64 -9.86 1.59
N SER A 127 -6.95 -10.39 0.40
CA SER A 127 -8.10 -9.91 -0.36
C SER A 127 -9.37 -10.08 0.46
N VAL A 128 -10.26 -9.11 0.37
CA VAL A 128 -11.55 -9.11 1.05
C VAL A 128 -12.71 -9.03 0.03
N PRO A 129 -13.95 -9.34 0.44
CA PRO A 129 -15.11 -9.16 -0.45
C PRO A 129 -15.21 -7.73 -0.99
N GLU A 130 -15.71 -7.58 -2.22
CA GLU A 130 -15.75 -6.31 -2.98
C GLU A 130 -16.36 -5.12 -2.20
N ASN A 131 -17.42 -5.37 -1.42
CA ASN A 131 -18.02 -4.32 -0.58
C ASN A 131 -17.11 -3.82 0.54
N ASN A 132 -16.03 -4.53 0.82
CA ASN A 132 -15.02 -4.17 1.80
C ASN A 132 -13.71 -3.65 1.16
N HIS A 133 -13.66 -3.50 -0.15
CA HIS A 133 -12.45 -3.02 -0.88
C HIS A 133 -11.90 -1.69 -0.36
N TRP A 134 -12.73 -0.88 0.32
CA TRP A 134 -12.32 0.35 0.97
C TRP A 134 -11.21 0.17 2.02
N ILE A 135 -11.10 -1.04 2.65
CA ILE A 135 -10.03 -1.28 3.63
C ILE A 135 -8.69 -1.55 2.95
N GLU A 136 -8.69 -2.22 1.80
CA GLU A 136 -7.46 -2.49 1.04
C GLU A 136 -6.85 -1.18 0.54
N GLU A 137 -7.66 -0.34 -0.12
CA GLU A 137 -7.22 0.97 -0.63
C GLU A 137 -6.91 1.96 0.49
N GLY A 138 -7.76 2.00 1.52
CA GLY A 138 -7.57 2.87 2.66
C GLY A 138 -6.32 2.52 3.46
N LEU A 139 -6.04 1.23 3.62
CA LEU A 139 -4.83 0.76 4.27
C LEU A 139 -3.58 1.17 3.47
N ALA A 140 -3.59 0.94 2.15
CA ALA A 140 -2.48 1.32 1.29
C ALA A 140 -2.26 2.84 1.29
N THR A 141 -3.34 3.63 1.24
CA THR A 141 -3.29 5.10 1.33
C THR A 141 -2.74 5.61 2.67
N TYR A 142 -3.03 4.91 3.77
CA TYR A 142 -2.53 5.28 5.11
C TYR A 142 -1.08 4.84 5.33
N VAL A 143 -0.74 3.60 4.98
CA VAL A 143 0.55 2.98 5.29
C VAL A 143 1.67 3.46 4.37
N GLU A 144 1.38 3.68 3.08
CA GLU A 144 2.38 4.08 2.07
C GLU A 144 3.24 5.27 2.54
N PRO A 145 2.66 6.44 2.88
CA PRO A 145 3.46 7.60 3.28
C PRO A 145 4.20 7.37 4.60
N ILE A 146 3.61 6.65 5.55
CA ILE A 146 4.24 6.31 6.82
C ILE A 146 5.45 5.38 6.60
N ALA A 147 5.31 4.37 5.77
CA ALA A 147 6.40 3.45 5.44
C ALA A 147 7.58 4.18 4.80
N ARG A 148 7.30 5.10 3.87
CA ARG A 148 8.34 5.96 3.25
C ARG A 148 9.00 6.89 4.26
N ALA A 149 8.24 7.49 5.17
CA ALA A 149 8.80 8.36 6.21
C ALA A 149 9.69 7.58 7.19
N ARG A 150 9.23 6.41 7.66
CA ARG A 150 10.02 5.52 8.54
C ARG A 150 11.33 5.02 7.89
N ALA A 151 11.35 4.93 6.57
CA ALA A 151 12.54 4.60 5.79
C ALA A 151 13.40 5.84 5.41
N GLY A 152 13.02 7.04 5.85
CA GLY A 152 13.74 8.29 5.57
C GLY A 152 13.54 8.85 4.16
N ASN A 153 12.52 8.38 3.42
CA ASN A 153 12.24 8.80 2.05
C ASN A 153 11.21 9.93 1.95
N LEU A 154 10.51 10.24 3.05
CA LEU A 154 9.61 11.39 3.20
C LEU A 154 9.84 12.07 4.55
N THR A 155 9.56 13.37 4.62
CA THR A 155 9.63 14.10 5.89
C THR A 155 8.32 13.99 6.67
N GLN A 156 8.39 14.18 7.99
CA GLN A 156 7.21 14.19 8.86
C GLN A 156 6.22 15.30 8.44
N GLU A 157 6.74 16.47 8.09
CA GLU A 157 5.93 17.60 7.66
C GLU A 157 5.12 17.28 6.41
N LYS A 158 5.72 16.52 5.47
CA LYS A 158 5.03 16.11 4.23
C LYS A 158 3.89 15.14 4.54
N ILE A 159 4.17 14.04 5.25
CA ILE A 159 3.15 13.02 5.50
C ILE A 159 1.97 13.55 6.33
N TRP A 160 2.25 14.36 7.35
CA TRP A 160 1.18 14.91 8.17
C TRP A 160 0.41 16.02 7.46
N GLY A 161 1.06 16.82 6.61
CA GLY A 161 0.38 17.80 5.76
C GLY A 161 -0.59 17.13 4.78
N ASP A 162 -0.12 16.10 4.07
CA ASP A 162 -0.94 15.31 3.14
C ASP A 162 -2.11 14.63 3.85
N MET A 163 -1.90 14.11 5.07
CA MET A 163 -2.96 13.51 5.87
C MET A 163 -4.02 14.53 6.31
N VAL A 164 -3.62 15.74 6.72
CA VAL A 164 -4.58 16.80 7.10
C VAL A 164 -5.49 17.17 5.93
N GLU A 165 -4.95 17.28 4.73
CA GLU A 165 -5.74 17.58 3.53
C GLU A 165 -6.57 16.37 3.06
N GLY A 166 -5.95 15.22 3.00
CA GLY A 166 -6.55 14.00 2.45
C GLY A 166 -7.68 13.46 3.30
N MET A 167 -7.52 13.38 4.63
CA MET A 167 -8.55 12.81 5.53
C MET A 167 -9.90 13.53 5.44
N ARG A 168 -9.91 14.81 5.10
CA ARG A 168 -11.15 15.58 4.86
C ARG A 168 -11.95 15.05 3.67
N GLN A 169 -11.28 14.48 2.66
CA GLN A 169 -11.93 13.87 1.49
C GLN A 169 -12.66 12.57 1.86
N GLY A 170 -12.21 11.91 2.92
CA GLY A 170 -12.78 10.68 3.46
C GLY A 170 -13.99 10.87 4.37
N LEU A 171 -14.34 12.11 4.72
CA LEU A 171 -15.52 12.37 5.55
C LEU A 171 -16.82 12.04 4.81
N PRO A 172 -17.86 11.57 5.53
CA PRO A 172 -19.17 11.33 4.94
C PRO A 172 -19.76 12.60 4.30
N LYS A 173 -20.43 12.41 3.16
CA LYS A 173 -21.21 13.45 2.48
C LYS A 173 -22.70 13.08 2.50
N SER A 174 -23.56 13.98 2.03
CA SER A 174 -24.99 13.70 1.89
C SER A 174 -25.20 12.38 1.10
N GLY A 175 -26.06 11.50 1.64
CA GLY A 175 -26.31 10.17 1.04
C GLY A 175 -25.34 9.08 1.42
N ASP A 176 -24.30 9.37 2.25
CA ASP A 176 -23.39 8.34 2.76
C ASP A 176 -24.13 7.33 3.65
N ARG A 177 -23.81 6.06 3.52
CA ARG A 177 -24.42 4.95 4.26
C ARG A 177 -23.40 4.11 5.05
N GLY A 178 -22.20 4.65 5.27
CA GLY A 178 -21.09 3.94 5.89
C GLY A 178 -20.14 3.31 4.87
N LEU A 179 -19.02 2.78 5.36
CA LEU A 179 -17.89 2.37 4.51
C LEU A 179 -18.23 1.19 3.58
N ASP A 180 -19.03 0.22 4.04
CA ASP A 180 -19.42 -0.95 3.24
C ASP A 180 -20.45 -0.62 2.13
N PHE A 181 -21.07 0.56 2.18
CA PHE A 181 -22.20 0.91 1.31
C PHE A 181 -22.00 2.21 0.53
N THR A 182 -20.84 2.85 0.64
CA THR A 182 -20.51 4.10 -0.05
C THR A 182 -19.16 3.99 -0.74
N HIS A 183 -19.18 3.70 -2.04
CA HIS A 183 -17.99 3.38 -2.84
C HIS A 183 -17.52 4.56 -3.71
N THR A 184 -17.58 5.79 -3.18
CA THR A 184 -16.97 6.94 -3.86
C THR A 184 -15.46 6.90 -3.67
N TRP A 185 -14.69 7.47 -4.62
CA TRP A 185 -13.23 7.53 -4.51
C TRP A 185 -12.77 8.06 -3.13
N GLY A 186 -13.33 9.19 -2.69
CA GLY A 186 -12.98 9.76 -1.39
C GLY A 186 -13.25 8.83 -0.21
N ARG A 187 -14.38 8.10 -0.23
CA ARG A 187 -14.72 7.15 0.85
C ARG A 187 -13.89 5.88 0.79
N THR A 188 -13.58 5.39 -0.40
CA THR A 188 -12.77 4.19 -0.58
C THR A 188 -11.34 4.45 -0.09
N TYR A 189 -10.66 5.45 -0.64
CA TYR A 189 -9.26 5.73 -0.33
C TYR A 189 -9.11 6.45 1.02
N TRP A 190 -9.66 7.64 1.14
CA TRP A 190 -9.46 8.49 2.31
C TRP A 190 -10.38 8.14 3.49
N GLY A 191 -11.57 7.62 3.25
CA GLY A 191 -12.44 7.09 4.30
C GLY A 191 -11.85 5.84 4.95
N GLY A 192 -11.28 4.95 4.15
CA GLY A 192 -10.52 3.80 4.63
C GLY A 192 -9.22 4.20 5.33
N ALA A 193 -8.47 5.18 4.80
CA ALA A 193 -7.30 5.72 5.48
C ALA A 193 -7.64 6.39 6.81
N LEU A 194 -8.77 7.09 6.89
CA LEU A 194 -9.27 7.68 8.13
C LEU A 194 -9.62 6.60 9.17
N PHE A 195 -10.25 5.50 8.75
CA PHE A 195 -10.47 4.34 9.61
C PHE A 195 -9.14 3.82 10.18
N CYS A 196 -8.11 3.67 9.35
CA CYS A 196 -6.79 3.22 9.76
C CYS A 196 -6.10 4.19 10.74
N LEU A 197 -6.17 5.50 10.50
CA LEU A 197 -5.63 6.53 11.40
C LEU A 197 -6.32 6.48 12.77
N LEU A 198 -7.66 6.42 12.80
CA LEU A 198 -8.42 6.34 14.04
C LEU A 198 -8.09 5.05 14.82
N ALA A 199 -7.93 3.93 14.10
CA ALA A 199 -7.53 2.66 14.69
C ALA A 199 -6.12 2.75 15.29
N ASP A 200 -5.14 3.27 14.56
CA ASP A 200 -3.76 3.38 15.03
C ASP A 200 -3.66 4.28 16.28
N VAL A 201 -4.32 5.44 16.26
CA VAL A 201 -4.37 6.35 17.41
C VAL A 201 -5.01 5.66 18.62
N GLU A 202 -6.13 4.98 18.45
CA GLU A 202 -6.85 4.34 19.55
C GLU A 202 -6.12 3.11 20.10
N ILE A 203 -5.49 2.29 19.24
CA ILE A 203 -4.61 1.19 19.67
C ILE A 203 -3.48 1.74 20.53
N ARG A 204 -2.80 2.79 20.09
CA ARG A 204 -1.70 3.40 20.84
C ARG A 204 -2.15 3.99 22.16
N LYS A 205 -3.30 4.66 22.21
CA LYS A 205 -3.88 5.16 23.46
C LYS A 205 -4.16 4.02 24.45
N ARG A 206 -4.85 2.96 24.04
CA ARG A 206 -5.22 1.84 24.92
C ARG A 206 -4.02 1.01 25.38
N THR A 207 -2.97 0.98 24.59
CA THR A 207 -1.76 0.20 24.92
C THR A 207 -0.64 1.03 25.54
N GLY A 208 -0.86 2.33 25.81
CA GLY A 208 0.19 3.23 26.28
C GLY A 208 1.31 3.34 25.26
N ASN A 209 0.97 3.43 23.99
CA ASN A 209 1.88 3.54 22.83
C ASN A 209 2.85 2.34 22.63
N ARG A 210 2.56 1.19 23.25
CA ARG A 210 3.36 -0.04 23.08
C ARG A 210 3.03 -0.80 21.80
N MET A 211 1.81 -0.67 21.31
CA MET A 211 1.33 -1.26 20.06
C MET A 211 0.74 -0.18 19.16
N GLY A 212 0.87 -0.37 17.85
CA GLY A 212 0.24 0.43 16.82
C GLY A 212 -0.40 -0.46 15.78
N LEU A 213 -0.98 0.14 14.74
CA LEU A 213 -1.63 -0.59 13.65
C LEU A 213 -0.64 -1.57 12.96
N GLU A 214 0.63 -1.21 12.84
CA GLU A 214 1.67 -2.06 12.28
C GLU A 214 1.83 -3.40 13.01
N ASN A 215 1.57 -3.45 14.31
CA ASN A 215 1.60 -4.70 15.08
C ASN A 215 0.43 -5.61 14.69
N GLY A 216 -0.75 -5.06 14.52
CA GLY A 216 -1.93 -5.77 14.01
C GLY A 216 -1.69 -6.35 12.61
N LEU A 217 -1.14 -5.53 11.70
CA LEU A 217 -0.86 -5.93 10.32
C LEU A 217 0.23 -7.02 10.25
N ARG A 218 1.28 -6.91 11.05
CA ARG A 218 2.26 -8.00 11.20
C ARG A 218 1.65 -9.28 11.76
N GLY A 219 0.66 -9.16 12.64
CA GLY A 219 -0.12 -10.28 13.16
C GLY A 219 -0.94 -10.99 12.08
N ILE A 220 -1.54 -10.24 11.15
CA ILE A 220 -2.23 -10.77 9.97
C ILE A 220 -1.26 -11.57 9.11
N LEU A 221 -0.10 -10.98 8.74
CA LEU A 221 0.93 -11.66 7.96
C LEU A 221 1.42 -12.94 8.63
N LYS A 222 1.72 -12.89 9.94
CA LYS A 222 2.14 -14.05 10.73
C LYS A 222 1.10 -15.17 10.75
N SER A 223 -0.18 -14.82 10.59
CA SER A 223 -1.30 -15.76 10.53
C SER A 223 -1.59 -16.26 9.10
N GLY A 224 -0.74 -15.92 8.12
CA GLY A 224 -0.86 -16.32 6.72
C GLY A 224 -1.76 -15.42 5.87
N GLY A 225 -2.15 -14.23 6.38
CA GLY A 225 -2.95 -13.25 5.65
C GLY A 225 -2.06 -12.37 4.76
N SER A 226 -2.10 -12.59 3.45
CA SER A 226 -1.43 -11.78 2.42
C SER A 226 -2.34 -11.70 1.19
N ILE A 227 -1.98 -10.91 0.21
CA ILE A 227 -2.74 -10.78 -1.05
C ILE A 227 -3.04 -12.14 -1.74
N ALA A 228 -2.28 -13.18 -1.44
CA ALA A 228 -2.44 -14.51 -2.04
C ALA A 228 -3.63 -15.31 -1.47
N VAL A 229 -4.32 -14.80 -0.46
CA VAL A 229 -5.48 -15.45 0.16
C VAL A 229 -6.65 -14.47 0.29
N GLU A 230 -7.87 -15.02 0.27
CA GLU A 230 -9.08 -14.27 0.54
C GLU A 230 -9.60 -14.58 1.93
N TRP A 231 -9.85 -13.56 2.74
CA TRP A 231 -10.45 -13.66 4.06
C TRP A 231 -11.68 -12.77 4.21
N PRO A 232 -12.72 -13.19 4.95
CA PRO A 232 -13.74 -12.25 5.42
C PRO A 232 -13.07 -11.11 6.20
N LEU A 233 -13.51 -9.87 5.97
CA LEU A 233 -12.92 -8.69 6.63
C LEU A 233 -12.93 -8.84 8.15
N ILE A 234 -14.03 -9.31 8.73
CA ILE A 234 -14.15 -9.49 10.20
C ILE A 234 -13.06 -10.41 10.76
N ARG A 235 -12.72 -11.51 10.06
CA ARG A 235 -11.61 -12.39 10.45
C ARG A 235 -10.29 -11.66 10.46
N THR A 236 -10.06 -10.82 9.45
CA THR A 236 -8.83 -10.04 9.29
C THR A 236 -8.67 -9.04 10.43
N LEU A 237 -9.72 -8.28 10.74
CA LEU A 237 -9.74 -7.30 11.84
C LEU A 237 -9.54 -7.96 13.21
N GLN A 238 -10.25 -9.05 13.49
CA GLN A 238 -10.09 -9.82 14.73
C GLN A 238 -8.67 -10.41 14.87
N THR A 239 -8.03 -10.78 13.76
CA THR A 239 -6.65 -11.27 13.79
C THR A 239 -5.68 -10.15 14.17
N ALA A 240 -5.88 -8.96 13.66
CA ALA A 240 -5.11 -7.77 14.03
C ALA A 240 -5.36 -7.37 15.50
N ASP A 241 -6.61 -7.37 15.94
CA ASP A 241 -6.97 -7.05 17.32
C ASP A 241 -6.35 -8.03 18.32
N ARG A 242 -6.31 -9.32 18.01
CA ARG A 242 -5.58 -10.31 18.84
C ARG A 242 -4.09 -10.01 18.92
N ALA A 243 -3.49 -9.54 17.83
CA ALA A 243 -2.07 -9.22 17.79
C ALA A 243 -1.71 -7.94 18.56
N THR A 244 -2.62 -6.98 18.63
CA THR A 244 -2.46 -5.74 19.42
C THR A 244 -2.90 -5.89 20.87
N GLY A 245 -3.72 -6.91 21.18
CA GLY A 245 -4.29 -7.15 22.49
C GLY A 245 -5.48 -6.25 22.85
N VAL A 246 -6.00 -5.47 21.90
CA VAL A 246 -7.14 -4.57 22.11
C VAL A 246 -8.13 -4.64 20.93
N PRO A 247 -9.46 -4.73 21.18
CA PRO A 247 -10.47 -4.93 20.14
C PRO A 247 -10.88 -3.59 19.49
N VAL A 248 -9.93 -2.88 18.91
CA VAL A 248 -10.15 -1.54 18.33
C VAL A 248 -10.70 -1.62 16.92
N LEU A 249 -10.11 -2.47 16.08
CA LEU A 249 -10.47 -2.55 14.66
C LEU A 249 -11.89 -3.09 14.48
N GLU A 250 -12.25 -4.14 15.21
CA GLU A 250 -13.61 -4.70 15.18
C GLU A 250 -14.63 -3.66 15.67
N GLN A 251 -14.35 -2.98 16.78
CA GLN A 251 -15.26 -1.95 17.33
C GLN A 251 -15.44 -0.76 16.39
N LEU A 252 -14.38 -0.29 15.74
CA LEU A 252 -14.47 0.79 14.76
C LEU A 252 -15.23 0.33 13.50
N TYR A 253 -14.99 -0.88 13.03
CA TYR A 253 -15.71 -1.44 11.90
C TYR A 253 -17.21 -1.50 12.15
N GLU A 254 -17.65 -2.07 13.27
CA GLU A 254 -19.07 -2.12 13.62
C GLU A 254 -19.70 -0.72 13.68
N LYS A 255 -18.95 0.28 14.11
CA LYS A 255 -19.41 1.67 14.18
C LYS A 255 -19.50 2.34 12.79
N MET A 256 -18.58 2.05 11.86
CA MET A 256 -18.40 2.82 10.63
C MET A 256 -18.89 2.10 9.36
N ARG A 257 -19.08 0.77 9.40
CA ARG A 257 -19.42 -0.02 8.21
C ARG A 257 -20.75 0.36 7.57
N ALA A 258 -21.78 0.65 8.38
CA ALA A 258 -23.14 0.93 7.92
C ALA A 258 -23.69 2.29 8.42
N THR A 259 -22.82 3.13 8.96
CA THR A 259 -23.19 4.43 9.53
C THR A 259 -22.20 5.50 9.08
N PRO A 260 -22.66 6.67 8.64
CA PRO A 260 -21.80 7.80 8.26
C PRO A 260 -21.23 8.48 9.53
N VAL A 261 -20.06 8.04 9.98
CA VAL A 261 -19.38 8.60 11.14
C VAL A 261 -18.45 9.73 10.71
N SER A 262 -18.63 10.92 11.27
CA SER A 262 -17.76 12.08 11.09
C SER A 262 -16.97 12.33 12.37
N PRO A 263 -15.68 11.93 12.43
CA PRO A 263 -14.84 12.29 13.57
C PRO A 263 -14.49 13.78 13.54
N ASP A 264 -14.25 14.35 14.74
CA ASP A 264 -13.72 15.71 14.84
C ASP A 264 -12.24 15.72 14.48
N LEU A 265 -11.95 15.99 13.21
CA LEU A 265 -10.59 16.04 12.70
C LEU A 265 -9.79 17.22 13.28
N ASP A 266 -10.41 18.37 13.52
CA ASP A 266 -9.72 19.52 14.03
C ASP A 266 -9.25 19.26 15.49
N GLN A 267 -10.08 18.60 16.30
CA GLN A 267 -9.68 18.17 17.63
C GLN A 267 -8.60 17.08 17.55
N LEU A 268 -8.70 16.11 16.62
CA LEU A 268 -7.70 15.07 16.46
C LEU A 268 -6.31 15.66 16.11
N TRP A 269 -6.26 16.59 15.15
CA TRP A 269 -5.00 17.25 14.80
C TRP A 269 -4.40 18.05 15.95
N LYS A 270 -5.27 18.76 16.70
CA LYS A 270 -4.84 19.48 17.90
C LYS A 270 -4.25 18.53 18.95
N ASP A 271 -4.91 17.40 19.21
CA ASP A 271 -4.43 16.44 20.19
C ASP A 271 -3.11 15.77 19.76
N LEU A 272 -2.94 15.48 18.45
CA LEU A 272 -1.69 15.01 17.89
C LEU A 272 -0.59 16.10 17.83
N GLY A 273 -0.94 17.35 18.11
CA GLY A 273 -0.03 18.50 18.04
C GLY A 273 0.36 18.87 16.61
N ILE A 274 -0.56 18.71 15.65
CA ILE A 274 -0.34 19.02 14.23
C ILE A 274 -1.02 20.33 13.90
N LYS A 275 -0.26 21.29 13.34
CA LYS A 275 -0.76 22.52 12.74
C LYS A 275 -0.37 22.52 11.27
N PHE A 276 -1.31 22.88 10.40
CA PHE A 276 -1.09 22.93 8.95
C PHE A 276 -1.55 24.26 8.40
N ASP A 277 -0.67 24.95 7.67
CA ASP A 277 -0.90 26.30 7.14
C ASP A 277 -1.34 26.31 5.66
N GLY A 278 -1.64 25.15 5.09
CA GLY A 278 -1.94 24.94 3.66
C GLY A 278 -0.70 24.65 2.80
N LYS A 279 0.49 24.62 3.41
CA LYS A 279 1.75 24.27 2.71
C LYS A 279 2.61 23.30 3.50
N ARG A 280 2.70 23.50 4.81
CA ARG A 280 3.60 22.74 5.67
C ARG A 280 2.94 22.41 7.00
N ALA A 281 3.13 21.17 7.46
CA ALA A 281 2.80 20.79 8.82
C ALA A 281 3.90 21.26 9.78
N THR A 282 3.50 21.73 10.96
CA THR A 282 4.36 22.02 12.11
C THR A 282 3.82 21.30 13.33
N PHE A 283 4.68 21.10 14.34
CA PHE A 283 4.38 20.21 15.45
C PHE A 283 4.51 20.87 16.81
N ASP A 284 3.55 20.57 17.68
CA ASP A 284 3.56 20.90 19.09
C ASP A 284 3.82 19.60 19.89
N ASP A 285 5.03 19.50 20.43
CA ASP A 285 5.45 18.31 21.18
C ASP A 285 4.89 18.28 22.62
N SER A 286 4.23 19.34 23.06
CA SER A 286 3.50 19.37 24.35
C SER A 286 2.05 18.87 24.25
N ALA A 287 1.55 18.60 23.03
CA ALA A 287 0.20 18.13 22.81
C ALA A 287 -0.05 16.74 23.43
N PRO A 288 -1.27 16.43 23.87
CA PRO A 288 -1.60 15.20 24.61
C PRO A 288 -1.20 13.90 23.88
N LEU A 289 -1.29 13.89 22.54
CA LEU A 289 -0.96 12.74 21.70
C LEU A 289 0.29 12.94 20.84
N ALA A 290 1.18 13.88 21.20
CA ALA A 290 2.43 14.12 20.48
C ALA A 290 3.31 12.86 20.41
N ALA A 291 3.37 12.07 21.48
CA ALA A 291 4.08 10.79 21.52
C ALA A 291 3.47 9.75 20.55
N VAL A 292 2.14 9.76 20.38
CA VAL A 292 1.44 8.91 19.40
C VAL A 292 1.79 9.33 17.98
N ARG A 293 1.73 10.64 17.67
CA ARG A 293 2.17 11.18 16.36
C ARG A 293 3.58 10.73 16.02
N LYS A 294 4.54 10.93 16.93
CA LYS A 294 5.95 10.53 16.74
C LYS A 294 6.05 9.04 16.44
N ALA A 295 5.40 8.19 17.24
CA ALA A 295 5.46 6.75 17.05
C ALA A 295 4.81 6.27 15.73
N ILE A 296 3.74 6.92 15.25
CA ILE A 296 3.17 6.67 13.92
C ILE A 296 4.22 6.99 12.85
N GLY A 297 4.83 8.15 12.90
CA GLY A 297 5.81 8.59 11.92
C GLY A 297 7.18 7.91 11.99
N GLY A 298 7.49 7.20 13.07
CA GLY A 298 8.79 6.52 13.27
C GLY A 298 9.88 7.43 13.88
N GLY A 299 9.46 8.49 14.61
CA GLY A 299 10.34 9.43 15.30
C GLY A 299 10.45 9.15 16.79
#